data_6cc4e3d3482fbb7677ab3f84986fe310
#
_entry.id   6cc4e3d3482fbb7677ab3f84986fe310
#
_cell.length_a   1.000
_cell.length_b   1.000
_cell.length_c   1.000
_cell.angle_alpha   90.00
_cell.angle_beta   90.00
_cell.angle_gamma   90.00
#
_symmetry.space_group_name_H-M   'P 1'
#
loop_
_entity.id
_entity.type
_entity.pdbx_description
1 polymer ?
#
loop_
_entity_poly.entity_id
_entity_poly.type
_entity_poly.pdbx_seq_one_letter_code
_entity_poly.pdbx_strand_id
1 'polypeptide(L)'
;MATTNTTNTGAILKELYSLPPVRVLRDKSFLHDKLAKEKPTMDFSGRYAYFPVTLQRNLGRGSRGDAGNLPVAGTETIDDAKVYIKRHYYALEWSEAIEVASKNKEGAFENVVTMKMKNVAIDMAKEANRQLYNASQGRLGTITAGAASVTQTLDSVQYIFVGDSVDFITANGQTNTGTRAVTGVDRTASTITVATVTTTTNDFVVLEGNFAVSGTGGESYEVEGLRHIAAEDRTLHTIDSTTYEEWDGNATAMGGNPAGESTFEQLYDDIGSRQRGDMDHYLTTRGIRRRLADEFASQRRYLNEKAVDIKAGYSAIEVNSKPCIIDDDCPKKTVFGLTLDTLKVMEAIKPGFLETEAGDGAVVELKDSSTAGQKVAVWQSWYRYHWTLACLDPGRNGVLTGCADEAN
;
A
#
# COMPACT_ATOMS: atom_id res chain seq x y z
N MET A 1 -32.69 -53.00 21.96
CA MET A 1 -33.15 -51.99 20.96
C MET A 1 -32.16 -50.84 20.99
N ALA A 2 -31.54 -50.49 19.86
CA ALA A 2 -30.66 -49.34 19.80
C ALA A 2 -31.50 -48.06 19.89
N THR A 3 -31.23 -47.19 20.82
CA THR A 3 -31.90 -45.89 20.97
C THR A 3 -31.51 -45.00 19.81
N THR A 4 -32.51 -44.42 19.13
CA THR A 4 -32.30 -43.36 18.12
C THR A 4 -31.75 -42.13 18.80
N ASN A 5 -30.53 -41.70 18.45
CA ASN A 5 -29.88 -40.52 19.00
C ASN A 5 -29.39 -39.61 17.86
N THR A 6 -28.95 -38.40 18.20
CA THR A 6 -28.49 -37.40 17.23
C THR A 6 -27.31 -37.87 16.36
N THR A 7 -26.51 -38.82 16.88
CA THR A 7 -25.38 -39.38 16.14
C THR A 7 -25.86 -40.33 15.03
N ASN A 8 -26.91 -41.10 15.28
CA ASN A 8 -27.47 -42.08 14.31
C ASN A 8 -28.38 -41.42 13.28
N THR A 9 -28.92 -40.24 13.56
CA THR A 9 -29.85 -39.48 12.71
C THR A 9 -29.25 -38.19 12.14
N GLY A 10 -27.97 -37.95 12.33
CA GLY A 10 -27.28 -36.74 11.92
C GLY A 10 -27.43 -36.39 10.43
N ALA A 11 -27.53 -37.42 9.56
CA ALA A 11 -27.76 -37.21 8.15
C ALA A 11 -29.16 -36.67 7.77
N ILE A 12 -30.12 -36.77 8.72
CA ILE A 12 -31.51 -36.34 8.52
C ILE A 12 -31.77 -34.99 9.18
N LEU A 13 -30.91 -34.60 10.16
CA LEU A 13 -31.03 -33.34 10.88
C LEU A 13 -30.46 -32.20 10.04
N LYS A 14 -31.32 -31.22 9.74
CA LYS A 14 -30.91 -30.00 9.06
C LYS A 14 -30.17 -29.07 10.01
N GLU A 15 -28.93 -28.73 9.73
CA GLU A 15 -28.22 -27.69 10.45
C GLU A 15 -28.78 -26.31 10.06
N LEU A 16 -29.32 -25.61 11.02
CA LEU A 16 -29.84 -24.25 10.87
C LEU A 16 -28.80 -23.26 11.39
N TYR A 17 -28.18 -22.51 10.50
CA TYR A 17 -27.33 -21.39 10.86
C TYR A 17 -28.21 -20.15 11.07
N SER A 18 -28.15 -19.56 12.25
CA SER A 18 -28.97 -18.39 12.60
C SER A 18 -28.31 -17.05 12.28
N LEU A 19 -27.01 -17.05 12.00
CA LEU A 19 -26.23 -15.83 11.76
C LEU A 19 -25.49 -15.90 10.43
N PRO A 20 -25.31 -14.74 9.73
CA PRO A 20 -24.49 -14.66 8.54
C PRO A 20 -23.03 -15.02 8.83
N PRO A 21 -22.27 -15.50 7.82
CA PRO A 21 -20.84 -15.74 7.98
C PRO A 21 -20.14 -14.49 8.50
N VAL A 22 -19.38 -14.62 9.58
CA VAL A 22 -18.61 -13.51 10.16
C VAL A 22 -17.27 -13.43 9.46
N ARG A 23 -16.98 -12.29 8.84
CA ARG A 23 -15.68 -12.00 8.25
C ARG A 23 -14.72 -11.52 9.36
N VAL A 24 -13.66 -12.30 9.64
CA VAL A 24 -12.65 -12.03 10.67
C VAL A 24 -11.37 -11.45 10.05
N LEU A 25 -11.50 -10.66 9.00
CA LEU A 25 -10.37 -10.03 8.30
C LEU A 25 -10.30 -8.54 8.62
N ARG A 26 -9.14 -7.94 8.39
CA ARG A 26 -8.96 -6.48 8.53
C ARG A 26 -9.52 -5.79 7.29
N ASP A 27 -10.66 -5.14 7.40
CA ASP A 27 -11.40 -4.60 6.25
C ASP A 27 -11.31 -3.06 6.12
N LYS A 28 -10.60 -2.38 7.03
CA LYS A 28 -10.49 -0.92 7.00
C LYS A 28 -9.36 -0.46 6.07
N SER A 29 -9.67 0.42 5.14
CA SER A 29 -8.74 1.09 4.21
C SER A 29 -8.76 2.60 4.46
N PHE A 30 -8.05 3.06 5.50
CA PHE A 30 -8.18 4.43 5.98
C PHE A 30 -7.64 5.47 4.99
N LEU A 31 -6.40 5.31 4.57
CA LEU A 31 -5.72 6.33 3.74
C LEU A 31 -6.28 6.39 2.33
N HIS A 32 -6.51 5.22 1.71
CA HIS A 32 -7.11 5.13 0.39
C HIS A 32 -8.50 5.81 0.35
N ASP A 33 -9.37 5.50 1.32
CA ASP A 33 -10.71 6.08 1.40
C ASP A 33 -10.68 7.60 1.62
N LYS A 34 -9.65 8.09 2.31
CA LYS A 34 -9.47 9.53 2.54
C LYS A 34 -9.02 10.25 1.27
N LEU A 35 -8.03 9.70 0.56
CA LEU A 35 -7.50 10.28 -0.67
C LEU A 35 -8.48 10.15 -1.85
N ALA A 36 -9.22 9.05 -1.97
CA ALA A 36 -10.19 8.83 -3.04
C ALA A 36 -11.39 9.79 -2.99
N LYS A 37 -11.67 10.41 -1.83
CA LYS A 37 -12.70 11.46 -1.68
C LYS A 37 -12.28 12.79 -2.27
N GLU A 38 -10.99 13.05 -2.39
CA GLU A 38 -10.47 14.26 -3.00
C GLU A 38 -10.49 14.09 -4.53
N LYS A 39 -11.21 14.99 -5.22
CA LYS A 39 -11.28 14.93 -6.68
C LYS A 39 -9.90 15.17 -7.29
N PRO A 40 -9.43 14.32 -8.21
CA PRO A 40 -8.21 14.57 -8.93
C PRO A 40 -8.36 15.85 -9.76
N THR A 41 -7.36 16.71 -9.73
CA THR A 41 -7.34 17.98 -10.47
C THR A 41 -6.73 17.79 -11.88
N MET A 42 -6.31 16.58 -12.20
CA MET A 42 -5.60 16.29 -13.45
C MET A 42 -6.46 15.43 -14.36
N ASP A 43 -6.54 15.84 -15.62
CA ASP A 43 -7.15 15.05 -16.68
C ASP A 43 -6.19 13.94 -17.10
N PHE A 44 -6.72 12.71 -17.15
CA PHE A 44 -6.01 11.58 -17.68
C PHE A 44 -6.26 11.47 -19.19
N SER A 45 -5.20 11.50 -19.98
CA SER A 45 -5.27 11.31 -21.42
C SER A 45 -4.37 10.19 -21.91
N GLY A 46 -4.96 9.09 -22.36
CA GLY A 46 -4.25 7.99 -23.00
C GLY A 46 -3.44 7.12 -22.04
N ARG A 47 -2.10 7.09 -22.18
CA ARG A 47 -1.20 6.13 -21.53
C ARG A 47 -0.70 6.58 -20.17
N TYR A 48 -0.60 7.88 -19.94
CA TYR A 48 -0.08 8.51 -18.71
C TYR A 48 -0.76 9.85 -18.48
N ALA A 49 -0.76 10.27 -17.23
CA ALA A 49 -1.05 11.65 -16.89
C ALA A 49 0.25 12.46 -16.79
N TYR A 50 0.20 13.74 -17.09
CA TYR A 50 1.36 14.61 -16.94
C TYR A 50 0.96 15.96 -16.35
N PHE A 51 1.91 16.57 -15.65
CA PHE A 51 1.78 17.93 -15.15
C PHE A 51 3.15 18.62 -15.17
N PRO A 52 3.20 19.90 -15.52
CA PRO A 52 4.45 20.65 -15.55
C PRO A 52 4.90 20.99 -14.13
N VAL A 53 6.20 20.86 -13.87
CA VAL A 53 6.83 21.18 -12.59
C VAL A 53 7.98 22.16 -12.86
N THR A 54 8.00 23.27 -12.12
CA THR A 54 9.14 24.21 -12.15
C THR A 54 10.18 23.73 -11.16
N LEU A 55 11.32 23.25 -11.67
CA LEU A 55 12.39 22.63 -10.89
C LEU A 55 13.49 23.60 -10.47
N GLN A 56 13.73 24.63 -11.26
CA GLN A 56 14.76 25.63 -10.95
C GLN A 56 14.26 27.06 -11.22
N ARG A 57 14.74 27.96 -10.39
CA ARG A 57 14.48 29.39 -10.53
C ARG A 57 15.31 29.97 -11.68
N ASN A 58 14.86 31.10 -12.23
CA ASN A 58 15.65 31.89 -13.15
C ASN A 58 16.96 32.34 -12.48
N LEU A 59 18.08 31.96 -13.07
CA LEU A 59 19.43 32.27 -12.59
C LEU A 59 19.95 33.61 -13.10
N GLY A 60 19.26 34.31 -14.00
CA GLY A 60 19.62 35.61 -14.55
C GLY A 60 19.52 36.78 -13.55
N ARG A 61 20.00 36.57 -12.31
CA ARG A 61 19.97 37.53 -11.22
C ARG A 61 21.34 38.08 -10.84
N GLY A 62 21.41 39.28 -10.40
CA GLY A 62 22.65 39.85 -9.86
C GLY A 62 22.53 41.35 -9.57
N SER A 63 23.07 41.78 -8.43
CA SER A 63 23.20 43.19 -8.08
C SER A 63 24.38 43.78 -8.89
N ARG A 64 24.26 45.03 -9.32
CA ARG A 64 25.31 45.73 -10.08
C ARG A 64 25.57 47.08 -9.44
N GLY A 65 26.80 47.56 -9.59
CA GLY A 65 27.13 48.94 -9.23
C GLY A 65 26.62 49.94 -10.25
N ASP A 66 26.82 51.22 -9.98
CA ASP A 66 26.50 52.30 -10.90
C ASP A 66 27.26 52.10 -12.23
N ALA A 67 26.54 52.17 -13.34
CA ALA A 67 27.04 51.90 -14.69
C ALA A 67 27.55 50.45 -14.94
N GLY A 68 27.24 49.47 -14.10
CA GLY A 68 27.61 48.05 -14.26
C GLY A 68 26.77 47.35 -15.33
N ASN A 69 27.34 46.36 -16.01
CA ASN A 69 26.62 45.55 -16.99
C ASN A 69 25.45 44.81 -16.33
N LEU A 70 24.31 44.75 -17.01
CA LEU A 70 23.14 43.97 -16.53
C LEU A 70 23.47 42.46 -16.51
N PRO A 71 22.81 41.68 -15.62
CA PRO A 71 22.96 40.23 -15.62
C PRO A 71 22.54 39.63 -16.95
N VAL A 72 23.19 38.52 -17.31
CA VAL A 72 22.78 37.74 -18.49
C VAL A 72 21.40 37.14 -18.22
N ALA A 73 20.52 37.16 -19.21
CA ALA A 73 19.20 36.58 -19.11
C ALA A 73 19.30 35.07 -18.79
N GLY A 74 18.58 34.63 -17.80
CA GLY A 74 18.42 33.24 -17.48
C GLY A 74 16.99 32.77 -17.79
N THR A 75 16.77 31.48 -17.74
CA THR A 75 15.43 30.86 -17.85
C THR A 75 15.15 29.98 -16.64
N GLU A 76 13.88 29.76 -16.36
CA GLU A 76 13.43 28.73 -15.39
C GLU A 76 13.55 27.36 -16.05
N THR A 77 13.82 26.33 -15.24
CA THR A 77 13.77 24.94 -15.70
C THR A 77 12.42 24.36 -15.35
N ILE A 78 11.67 24.01 -16.38
CA ILE A 78 10.35 23.36 -16.25
C ILE A 78 10.46 22.00 -16.92
N ASP A 79 10.00 20.97 -16.26
CA ASP A 79 9.94 19.58 -16.79
C ASP A 79 8.56 18.99 -16.58
N ASP A 80 8.23 17.96 -17.36
CA ASP A 80 6.93 17.27 -17.30
C ASP A 80 7.02 16.03 -16.41
N ALA A 81 6.38 16.07 -15.25
CA ALA A 81 6.18 14.88 -14.42
C ALA A 81 5.17 13.96 -15.09
N LYS A 82 5.55 12.70 -15.38
CA LYS A 82 4.71 11.68 -16.03
C LYS A 82 4.36 10.58 -15.06
N VAL A 83 3.06 10.36 -14.88
CA VAL A 83 2.51 9.36 -13.96
C VAL A 83 1.84 8.24 -14.77
N TYR A 84 2.34 7.01 -14.62
CA TYR A 84 1.83 5.85 -15.34
C TYR A 84 0.74 5.16 -14.53
N ILE A 85 -0.37 4.81 -15.18
CA ILE A 85 -1.46 4.05 -14.56
C ILE A 85 -1.03 2.60 -14.38
N LYS A 86 -1.21 2.10 -13.16
CA LYS A 86 -1.01 0.69 -12.81
C LYS A 86 -2.35 -0.04 -12.85
N ARG A 87 -2.32 -1.35 -13.16
CA ARG A 87 -3.51 -2.15 -13.41
C ARG A 87 -3.57 -3.30 -12.43
N HIS A 88 -4.64 -3.33 -11.62
CA HIS A 88 -4.82 -4.37 -10.61
C HIS A 88 -6.03 -5.22 -10.95
N TYR A 89 -5.88 -6.52 -10.78
CA TYR A 89 -6.91 -7.50 -11.07
C TYR A 89 -7.02 -8.51 -9.94
N TYR A 90 -8.26 -8.88 -9.60
CA TYR A 90 -8.56 -10.02 -8.76
C TYR A 90 -9.41 -11.01 -9.56
N ALA A 91 -8.98 -12.27 -9.60
CA ALA A 91 -9.73 -13.35 -10.22
C ALA A 91 -10.65 -14.02 -9.20
N LEU A 92 -11.88 -14.31 -9.62
CA LEU A 92 -12.84 -15.10 -8.86
C LEU A 92 -13.18 -16.35 -9.65
N GLU A 93 -13.31 -17.47 -8.92
CA GLU A 93 -13.78 -18.72 -9.48
C GLU A 93 -14.91 -19.30 -8.64
N TRP A 94 -15.91 -19.91 -9.29
CA TRP A 94 -16.93 -20.71 -8.62
C TRP A 94 -17.42 -21.83 -9.54
N SER A 95 -17.76 -22.99 -8.98
CA SER A 95 -18.29 -24.09 -9.75
C SER A 95 -19.79 -23.90 -10.00
N GLU A 96 -20.29 -24.41 -11.12
CA GLU A 96 -21.71 -24.43 -11.43
C GLU A 96 -22.54 -25.11 -10.33
N ALA A 97 -22.01 -26.19 -9.74
CA ALA A 97 -22.67 -26.90 -8.65
C ALA A 97 -22.92 -26.01 -7.42
N ILE A 98 -21.95 -25.15 -7.05
CA ILE A 98 -22.09 -24.19 -5.94
C ILE A 98 -23.12 -23.12 -6.28
N GLU A 99 -23.15 -22.64 -7.52
CA GLU A 99 -24.12 -21.65 -7.98
C GLU A 99 -25.54 -22.21 -7.84
N VAL A 100 -25.79 -23.41 -8.36
CA VAL A 100 -27.12 -24.07 -8.28
C VAL A 100 -27.52 -24.35 -6.84
N ALA A 101 -26.60 -24.87 -6.02
CA ALA A 101 -26.88 -25.16 -4.61
C ALA A 101 -27.16 -23.91 -3.75
N SER A 102 -26.60 -22.76 -4.11
CA SER A 102 -26.74 -21.51 -3.36
C SER A 102 -27.90 -20.62 -3.85
N LYS A 103 -28.54 -20.94 -4.96
CA LYS A 103 -29.66 -20.16 -5.52
C LYS A 103 -30.88 -20.09 -4.63
N ASN A 104 -31.17 -21.16 -3.88
CA ASN A 104 -32.33 -21.23 -2.99
C ASN A 104 -31.93 -20.97 -1.54
N LYS A 105 -32.61 -20.02 -0.88
CA LYS A 105 -32.38 -19.68 0.54
C LYS A 105 -32.56 -20.87 1.50
N GLU A 106 -33.17 -21.95 1.07
CA GLU A 106 -33.32 -23.19 1.85
C GLU A 106 -32.03 -24.02 1.91
N GLY A 107 -31.12 -23.87 0.92
CA GLY A 107 -29.87 -24.66 0.83
C GLY A 107 -28.61 -23.92 1.25
N ALA A 108 -28.65 -22.59 1.28
CA ALA A 108 -27.52 -21.78 1.67
C ALA A 108 -27.98 -20.55 2.48
N PHE A 109 -27.19 -20.14 3.41
CA PHE A 109 -27.45 -18.99 4.26
C PHE A 109 -27.43 -17.67 3.47
N GLU A 110 -26.50 -17.52 2.53
CA GLU A 110 -26.34 -16.41 1.60
C GLU A 110 -25.93 -16.98 0.23
N ASN A 111 -26.24 -16.25 -0.84
CA ASN A 111 -25.75 -16.61 -2.16
C ASN A 111 -24.21 -16.49 -2.17
N VAL A 112 -23.52 -17.62 -2.32
CA VAL A 112 -22.04 -17.72 -2.23
C VAL A 112 -21.36 -16.83 -3.27
N VAL A 113 -21.94 -16.71 -4.47
CA VAL A 113 -21.40 -15.85 -5.53
C VAL A 113 -21.45 -14.39 -5.12
N THR A 114 -22.60 -13.93 -4.59
CA THR A 114 -22.76 -12.55 -4.11
C THR A 114 -21.80 -12.24 -2.96
N MET A 115 -21.63 -13.17 -2.05
CA MET A 115 -20.68 -13.03 -0.94
C MET A 115 -19.23 -12.94 -1.44
N LYS A 116 -18.83 -13.80 -2.38
CA LYS A 116 -17.50 -13.73 -3.02
C LYS A 116 -17.26 -12.40 -3.72
N MET A 117 -18.25 -11.91 -4.49
CA MET A 117 -18.16 -10.62 -5.17
C MET A 117 -17.99 -9.45 -4.21
N LYS A 118 -18.71 -9.41 -3.10
CA LYS A 118 -18.54 -8.39 -2.05
C LYS A 118 -17.16 -8.47 -1.40
N ASN A 119 -16.70 -9.68 -1.09
CA ASN A 119 -15.41 -9.88 -0.43
C ASN A 119 -14.25 -9.41 -1.30
N VAL A 120 -14.28 -9.69 -2.61
CA VAL A 120 -13.23 -9.23 -3.55
C VAL A 120 -13.17 -7.72 -3.64
N ALA A 121 -14.31 -7.03 -3.61
CA ALA A 121 -14.30 -5.55 -3.59
C ALA A 121 -13.60 -4.99 -2.34
N ILE A 122 -13.83 -5.62 -1.18
CA ILE A 122 -13.16 -5.25 0.07
C ILE A 122 -11.66 -5.57 0.00
N ASP A 123 -11.30 -6.74 -0.52
CA ASP A 123 -9.90 -7.17 -0.67
C ASP A 123 -9.13 -6.25 -1.63
N MET A 124 -9.77 -5.81 -2.74
CA MET A 124 -9.18 -4.83 -3.66
C MET A 124 -8.93 -3.48 -2.97
N ALA A 125 -9.89 -2.97 -2.19
CA ALA A 125 -9.72 -1.73 -1.45
C ALA A 125 -8.60 -1.83 -0.41
N LYS A 126 -8.48 -2.99 0.23
CA LYS A 126 -7.41 -3.28 1.19
C LYS A 126 -6.05 -3.34 0.54
N GLU A 127 -5.96 -3.98 -0.62
CA GLU A 127 -4.75 -4.07 -1.41
C GLU A 127 -4.33 -2.70 -1.94
N ALA A 128 -5.28 -1.88 -2.40
CA ALA A 128 -5.02 -0.51 -2.79
C ALA A 128 -4.46 0.33 -1.62
N ASN A 129 -5.01 0.17 -0.40
CA ASN A 129 -4.48 0.84 0.78
C ASN A 129 -3.05 0.38 1.12
N ARG A 130 -2.75 -0.93 1.02
CA ARG A 130 -1.38 -1.45 1.19
C ARG A 130 -0.41 -0.81 0.20
N GLN A 131 -0.80 -0.72 -1.08
CA GLN A 131 0.05 -0.19 -2.13
C GLN A 131 0.36 1.30 -1.97
N LEU A 132 -0.49 2.07 -1.28
CA LEU A 132 -0.16 3.46 -0.93
C LEU A 132 1.10 3.59 -0.07
N TYR A 133 1.48 2.54 0.67
CA TYR A 133 2.69 2.53 1.51
C TYR A 133 3.93 1.94 0.82
N ASN A 134 3.81 1.46 -0.41
CA ASN A 134 4.91 0.83 -1.12
C ASN A 134 6.11 1.77 -1.33
N ALA A 135 7.29 1.13 -1.43
CA ALA A 135 8.42 1.69 -2.15
C ALA A 135 8.25 1.47 -3.67
N SER A 136 9.22 1.87 -4.47
CA SER A 136 9.15 1.75 -5.95
C SER A 136 9.02 0.32 -6.50
N GLN A 137 9.40 -0.68 -5.72
CA GLN A 137 9.56 -2.07 -6.20
C GLN A 137 8.43 -3.01 -5.78
N GLY A 138 7.37 -2.51 -5.12
CA GLY A 138 6.26 -3.35 -4.66
C GLY A 138 6.67 -4.44 -3.65
N ARG A 139 7.69 -4.17 -2.83
CA ARG A 139 8.24 -5.13 -1.87
C ARG A 139 7.25 -5.43 -0.75
N LEU A 140 6.98 -6.73 -0.54
CA LEU A 140 6.26 -7.21 0.64
C LEU A 140 7.17 -7.34 1.87
N GLY A 141 8.45 -7.59 1.63
CA GLY A 141 9.51 -7.70 2.63
C GLY A 141 10.87 -7.91 1.98
N THR A 142 11.94 -7.66 2.73
CA THR A 142 13.32 -7.80 2.30
C THR A 142 14.00 -8.90 3.11
N ILE A 143 14.77 -9.77 2.47
CA ILE A 143 15.53 -10.86 3.12
C ILE A 143 16.64 -10.26 3.98
N THR A 144 16.62 -10.56 5.26
CA THR A 144 17.63 -10.07 6.23
C THR A 144 18.77 -11.05 6.42
N ALA A 145 18.51 -12.36 6.22
CA ALA A 145 19.51 -13.43 6.30
C ALA A 145 19.30 -14.38 5.12
N GLY A 146 20.10 -14.19 4.05
CA GLY A 146 20.03 -15.02 2.86
C GLY A 146 20.59 -16.42 3.11
N ALA A 147 19.86 -17.45 2.67
CA ALA A 147 20.25 -18.84 2.74
C ALA A 147 19.47 -19.70 1.72
N ALA A 148 20.01 -20.88 1.40
CA ALA A 148 19.23 -21.93 0.73
C ALA A 148 18.40 -22.67 1.78
N SER A 149 17.17 -22.22 2.03
CA SER A 149 16.34 -22.71 3.13
C SER A 149 14.86 -22.76 2.76
N VAL A 150 14.11 -23.57 3.49
CA VAL A 150 12.64 -23.59 3.49
C VAL A 150 12.06 -22.45 4.33
N THR A 151 12.83 -21.92 5.30
CA THR A 151 12.42 -20.79 6.14
C THR A 151 13.27 -19.59 5.75
N GLN A 152 12.62 -18.53 5.34
CA GLN A 152 13.26 -17.28 4.95
C GLN A 152 12.93 -16.19 5.98
N THR A 153 13.96 -15.46 6.42
CA THR A 153 13.81 -14.37 7.41
C THR A 153 13.76 -13.03 6.69
N LEU A 154 12.70 -12.26 6.97
CA LEU A 154 12.46 -10.95 6.36
C LEU A 154 12.50 -9.83 7.39
N ASP A 155 12.63 -8.61 6.93
CA ASP A 155 12.47 -7.39 7.73
C ASP A 155 11.01 -7.22 8.21
N SER A 156 10.05 -7.64 7.37
CA SER A 156 8.63 -7.62 7.69
C SER A 156 7.90 -8.74 6.94
N VAL A 157 6.90 -9.33 7.60
CA VAL A 157 5.94 -10.28 7.00
C VAL A 157 4.50 -9.79 7.14
N GLN A 158 4.32 -8.47 7.30
CA GLN A 158 3.03 -7.85 7.61
C GLN A 158 1.99 -8.10 6.52
N TYR A 159 2.41 -8.10 5.27
CA TYR A 159 1.55 -8.19 4.09
C TYR A 159 1.57 -9.57 3.41
N ILE A 160 2.23 -10.55 4.01
CA ILE A 160 2.33 -11.92 3.47
C ILE A 160 1.36 -12.82 4.22
N PHE A 161 0.59 -13.62 3.48
CA PHE A 161 -0.39 -14.56 4.03
C PHE A 161 -0.10 -15.99 3.57
N VAL A 162 -0.56 -16.95 4.38
CA VAL A 162 -0.49 -18.37 4.00
C VAL A 162 -1.40 -18.59 2.78
N GLY A 163 -0.83 -19.19 1.75
CA GLY A 163 -1.50 -19.41 0.46
C GLY A 163 -1.09 -18.43 -0.63
N ASP A 164 -0.43 -17.32 -0.29
CA ASP A 164 0.12 -16.41 -1.30
C ASP A 164 1.19 -17.13 -2.14
N SER A 165 1.24 -16.83 -3.43
CA SER A 165 2.35 -17.16 -4.30
C SER A 165 3.26 -15.94 -4.43
N VAL A 166 4.54 -16.11 -4.14
CA VAL A 166 5.50 -15.01 -4.08
C VAL A 166 6.73 -15.29 -4.93
N ASP A 167 7.25 -14.22 -5.52
CA ASP A 167 8.50 -14.21 -6.27
C ASP A 167 9.63 -13.68 -5.40
N PHE A 168 10.78 -14.37 -5.46
CA PHE A 168 12.03 -13.96 -4.82
C PHE A 168 12.91 -13.26 -5.83
N ILE A 169 13.11 -11.98 -5.67
CA ILE A 169 13.84 -11.12 -6.60
C ILE A 169 15.18 -10.71 -5.99
N THR A 170 16.24 -10.76 -6.78
CA THR A 170 17.56 -10.29 -6.33
C THR A 170 17.55 -8.81 -5.99
N ALA A 171 18.42 -8.38 -5.08
CA ALA A 171 18.48 -7.01 -4.58
C ALA A 171 18.56 -5.93 -5.69
N ASN A 172 19.19 -6.27 -6.81
CA ASN A 172 19.31 -5.40 -7.98
C ASN A 172 18.11 -5.46 -8.96
N GLY A 173 17.08 -6.28 -8.68
CA GLY A 173 15.89 -6.41 -9.53
C GLY A 173 16.11 -7.16 -10.85
N GLN A 174 17.26 -7.83 -11.02
CA GLN A 174 17.64 -8.41 -12.31
C GLN A 174 17.20 -9.85 -12.49
N THR A 175 17.00 -10.60 -11.41
CA THR A 175 16.72 -12.05 -11.49
C THR A 175 15.61 -12.44 -10.51
N ASN A 176 14.66 -13.24 -10.97
CA ASN A 176 13.76 -14.00 -10.11
C ASN A 176 14.40 -15.35 -9.77
N THR A 177 14.72 -15.58 -8.51
CA THR A 177 15.34 -16.82 -8.04
C THR A 177 14.33 -17.95 -7.84
N GLY A 178 13.05 -17.66 -7.93
CA GLY A 178 11.97 -18.63 -7.99
C GLY A 178 10.68 -18.17 -7.36
N THR A 179 9.58 -18.64 -7.95
CA THR A 179 8.22 -18.46 -7.44
C THR A 179 7.91 -19.58 -6.45
N ARG A 180 7.36 -19.25 -5.29
CA ARG A 180 7.02 -20.21 -4.23
C ARG A 180 5.70 -19.88 -3.56
N ALA A 181 4.91 -20.90 -3.26
CA ALA A 181 3.74 -20.77 -2.41
C ALA A 181 4.16 -20.69 -0.93
N VAL A 182 3.56 -19.76 -0.20
CA VAL A 182 3.78 -19.57 1.23
C VAL A 182 2.93 -20.60 1.99
N THR A 183 3.58 -21.47 2.73
CA THR A 183 2.91 -22.54 3.52
C THR A 183 2.81 -22.20 5.01
N GLY A 184 3.60 -21.23 5.49
CA GLY A 184 3.56 -20.75 6.87
C GLY A 184 4.08 -19.33 7.00
N VAL A 185 3.55 -18.58 7.96
CA VAL A 185 3.99 -17.23 8.29
C VAL A 185 4.10 -17.09 9.80
N ASP A 186 5.28 -16.77 10.30
CA ASP A 186 5.51 -16.42 11.70
C ASP A 186 5.76 -14.91 11.82
N ARG A 187 4.76 -14.20 12.36
CA ARG A 187 4.80 -12.74 12.52
C ARG A 187 5.69 -12.28 13.67
N THR A 188 5.98 -13.17 14.63
CA THR A 188 6.85 -12.87 15.77
C THR A 188 8.32 -12.96 15.38
N ALA A 189 8.68 -14.04 14.68
CA ALA A 189 10.04 -14.27 14.18
C ALA A 189 10.31 -13.52 12.85
N SER A 190 9.31 -12.90 12.23
CA SER A 190 9.36 -12.31 10.89
C SER A 190 9.88 -13.30 9.84
N THR A 191 9.36 -14.53 9.85
CA THR A 191 9.75 -15.57 8.90
C THR A 191 8.58 -16.08 8.09
N ILE A 192 8.90 -16.54 6.87
CA ILE A 192 7.96 -17.28 6.01
C ILE A 192 8.50 -18.68 5.74
N THR A 193 7.60 -19.64 5.61
CA THR A 193 7.92 -21.01 5.19
C THR A 193 7.47 -21.23 3.76
N VAL A 194 8.38 -21.65 2.90
CA VAL A 194 8.16 -21.90 1.46
C VAL A 194 8.89 -23.17 1.04
N ALA A 195 8.69 -23.64 -0.18
CA ALA A 195 9.60 -24.65 -0.74
C ALA A 195 11.01 -24.05 -0.87
N THR A 196 12.05 -24.87 -0.69
CA THR A 196 13.45 -24.41 -0.70
C THR A 196 13.73 -23.44 -1.83
N VAL A 197 14.28 -22.31 -1.47
CA VAL A 197 14.75 -21.27 -2.39
C VAL A 197 16.09 -20.72 -1.88
N THR A 198 16.99 -20.41 -2.81
CA THR A 198 18.28 -19.78 -2.48
C THR A 198 18.12 -18.28 -2.58
N THR A 199 18.38 -17.60 -1.48
CA THR A 199 18.30 -16.13 -1.39
C THR A 199 19.61 -15.57 -0.86
N THR A 200 19.85 -14.30 -1.13
CA THR A 200 20.93 -13.51 -0.53
C THR A 200 20.35 -12.37 0.32
N THR A 201 21.16 -11.82 1.19
CA THR A 201 20.75 -10.65 2.00
C THR A 201 20.42 -9.48 1.07
N ASN A 202 19.35 -8.76 1.39
CA ASN A 202 18.74 -7.68 0.61
C ASN A 202 17.96 -8.13 -0.64
N ASP A 203 17.87 -9.41 -0.97
CA ASP A 203 16.86 -9.89 -1.90
C ASP A 203 15.47 -9.54 -1.35
N PHE A 204 14.50 -9.35 -2.23
CA PHE A 204 13.16 -8.95 -1.79
C PHE A 204 12.07 -9.88 -2.33
N VAL A 205 10.95 -9.86 -1.64
CA VAL A 205 9.79 -10.69 -1.94
C VAL A 205 8.67 -9.81 -2.47
N VAL A 206 8.05 -10.22 -3.58
CA VAL A 206 6.88 -9.60 -4.19
C VAL A 206 5.79 -10.64 -4.44
N LEU A 207 4.55 -10.23 -4.68
CA LEU A 207 3.52 -11.14 -5.19
C LEU A 207 3.90 -11.67 -6.57
N GLU A 208 3.55 -12.90 -6.85
CA GLU A 208 3.81 -13.55 -8.14
C GLU A 208 3.33 -12.69 -9.31
N GLY A 209 4.25 -12.43 -10.26
CA GLY A 209 3.96 -11.67 -11.46
C GLY A 209 3.83 -10.16 -11.28
N ASN A 210 3.99 -9.62 -10.07
CA ASN A 210 3.91 -8.16 -9.83
C ASN A 210 5.21 -7.41 -10.14
N PHE A 211 6.26 -8.11 -10.54
CA PHE A 211 7.55 -7.52 -10.87
C PHE A 211 8.15 -8.12 -12.13
N ALA A 212 8.49 -7.27 -13.09
CA ALA A 212 9.23 -7.67 -14.29
C ALA A 212 10.74 -7.52 -14.06
N VAL A 213 11.47 -8.62 -14.03
CA VAL A 213 12.94 -8.59 -13.95
C VAL A 213 13.55 -8.14 -15.26
N SER A 214 14.65 -7.39 -15.19
CA SER A 214 15.38 -6.93 -16.38
C SER A 214 16.88 -6.84 -16.08
N GLY A 215 17.74 -7.04 -17.07
CA GLY A 215 19.19 -6.95 -16.92
C GLY A 215 19.73 -5.60 -16.44
N THR A 216 18.92 -4.55 -16.50
CA THR A 216 19.27 -3.18 -16.05
C THR A 216 18.55 -2.80 -14.74
N GLY A 217 17.88 -3.74 -14.06
CA GLY A 217 16.95 -3.52 -12.96
C GLY A 217 15.51 -3.72 -13.44
N GLY A 218 14.65 -4.23 -12.58
CA GLY A 218 13.28 -4.55 -12.97
C GLY A 218 12.30 -3.40 -12.72
N GLU A 219 11.06 -3.60 -13.14
CA GLU A 219 9.95 -2.67 -12.95
C GLU A 219 8.81 -3.33 -12.18
N SER A 220 8.27 -2.63 -11.18
CA SER A 220 7.06 -3.06 -10.46
C SER A 220 5.80 -2.67 -11.22
N TYR A 221 4.84 -3.57 -11.26
CA TYR A 221 3.49 -3.29 -11.74
C TYR A 221 2.57 -2.70 -10.66
N GLU A 222 3.05 -2.61 -9.40
CA GLU A 222 2.33 -1.96 -8.32
C GLU A 222 2.54 -0.45 -8.32
N VAL A 223 1.67 0.26 -7.58
CA VAL A 223 1.72 1.72 -7.45
C VAL A 223 2.95 2.14 -6.64
N GLU A 224 3.60 3.21 -7.08
CA GLU A 224 4.63 3.90 -6.31
C GLU A 224 3.97 4.64 -5.14
N GLY A 225 4.23 4.17 -3.93
CA GLY A 225 3.57 4.67 -2.73
C GLY A 225 4.38 5.70 -1.96
N LEU A 226 3.89 6.00 -0.77
CA LEU A 226 4.44 7.06 0.10
C LEU A 226 5.91 6.87 0.46
N ARG A 227 6.38 5.61 0.65
CA ARG A 227 7.80 5.37 0.92
C ARG A 227 8.69 5.80 -0.25
N HIS A 228 8.20 5.68 -1.48
CA HIS A 228 8.94 6.15 -2.64
C HIS A 228 8.83 7.66 -2.80
N ILE A 229 7.64 8.22 -2.58
CA ILE A 229 7.40 9.67 -2.64
C ILE A 229 8.28 10.44 -1.65
N ALA A 230 8.37 9.94 -0.41
CA ALA A 230 9.15 10.58 0.64
C ALA A 230 10.64 10.23 0.64
N ALA A 231 11.10 9.32 -0.22
CA ALA A 231 12.52 8.96 -0.33
C ALA A 231 13.35 10.09 -0.95
N GLU A 232 14.65 10.05 -0.70
CA GLU A 232 15.67 10.92 -1.31
C GLU A 232 16.36 10.19 -2.46
N ASP A 233 17.08 10.92 -3.31
CA ASP A 233 17.93 10.42 -4.39
C ASP A 233 17.22 9.37 -5.28
N ARG A 234 16.05 9.72 -5.83
CA ARG A 234 15.21 8.80 -6.62
C ARG A 234 14.65 9.44 -7.89
N THR A 235 14.19 8.60 -8.79
CA THR A 235 13.36 9.05 -9.93
C THR A 235 11.89 8.87 -9.58
N LEU A 236 11.14 9.97 -9.45
CA LEU A 236 9.70 9.98 -9.23
C LEU A 236 9.00 10.68 -10.40
N HIS A 237 7.97 10.03 -10.96
CA HIS A 237 7.21 10.57 -12.10
C HIS A 237 8.10 11.03 -13.28
N THR A 238 9.15 10.26 -13.57
CA THR A 238 10.17 10.50 -14.60
C THR A 238 11.16 11.63 -14.32
N ILE A 239 11.04 12.35 -13.22
CA ILE A 239 11.98 13.38 -12.80
C ILE A 239 12.97 12.78 -11.80
N ASP A 240 14.27 13.00 -12.05
CA ASP A 240 15.36 12.51 -11.22
C ASP A 240 15.72 13.56 -10.15
N SER A 241 15.51 13.23 -8.89
CA SER A 241 15.79 14.13 -7.77
C SER A 241 17.29 14.26 -7.46
N THR A 242 18.15 13.35 -7.93
CA THR A 242 19.61 13.53 -7.83
C THR A 242 20.11 14.72 -8.65
N THR A 243 19.37 15.07 -9.70
CA THR A 243 19.65 16.27 -10.54
C THR A 243 18.92 17.50 -9.99
N TYR A 244 17.73 17.31 -9.45
CA TYR A 244 16.85 18.37 -8.97
C TYR A 244 16.47 18.14 -7.50
N GLU A 245 17.31 18.60 -6.58
CA GLU A 245 17.09 18.48 -5.12
C GLU A 245 15.72 19.01 -4.67
N GLU A 246 15.17 19.97 -5.39
CA GLU A 246 13.84 20.52 -5.12
C GLU A 246 12.73 19.48 -5.31
N TRP A 247 12.97 18.39 -6.03
CA TRP A 247 12.03 17.28 -6.25
C TRP A 247 12.21 16.12 -5.26
N ASP A 248 13.07 16.30 -4.26
CA ASP A 248 13.30 15.31 -3.22
C ASP A 248 12.20 15.28 -2.16
N GLY A 249 12.00 14.10 -1.55
CA GLY A 249 11.25 13.92 -0.32
C GLY A 249 12.09 14.25 0.90
N ASN A 250 11.57 13.94 2.10
CA ASN A 250 12.32 14.06 3.34
C ASN A 250 12.35 12.69 4.02
N ALA A 251 13.49 11.99 3.96
CA ALA A 251 13.66 10.67 4.56
C ALA A 251 14.71 10.72 5.66
N THR A 252 14.35 10.27 6.86
CA THR A 252 15.26 10.17 7.98
C THR A 252 15.31 8.74 8.50
N ALA A 253 16.50 8.14 8.54
CA ALA A 253 16.72 6.81 9.08
C ALA A 253 16.99 6.89 10.60
N MET A 254 16.12 6.28 11.41
CA MET A 254 16.22 6.29 12.87
C MET A 254 17.21 5.28 13.44
N GLY A 255 17.66 4.30 12.64
CA GLY A 255 18.66 3.32 13.06
C GLY A 255 18.26 2.46 14.27
N GLY A 256 16.98 2.22 14.48
CA GLY A 256 16.47 1.51 15.66
C GLY A 256 16.21 2.38 16.88
N ASN A 257 16.42 3.69 16.78
CA ASN A 257 16.11 4.62 17.87
C ASN A 257 14.59 4.81 18.00
N PRO A 258 14.10 5.12 19.19
CA PRO A 258 12.69 5.41 19.42
C PRO A 258 12.26 6.70 18.73
N ALA A 259 11.10 6.68 18.13
CA ALA A 259 10.42 7.88 17.67
C ALA A 259 9.72 8.55 18.86
N GLY A 260 10.29 9.63 19.37
CA GLY A 260 9.72 10.48 20.43
C GLY A 260 9.26 11.83 19.88
N GLU A 261 8.75 12.70 20.79
CA GLU A 261 8.25 14.04 20.43
C GLU A 261 9.27 14.82 19.59
N SER A 262 10.53 14.87 20.02
CA SER A 262 11.61 15.60 19.33
C SER A 262 11.86 15.12 17.89
N THR A 263 11.67 13.84 17.61
CA THR A 263 11.86 13.29 16.24
C THR A 263 10.68 13.59 15.34
N PHE A 264 9.47 13.67 15.91
CA PHE A 264 8.29 14.14 15.17
C PHE A 264 8.41 15.63 14.85
N GLU A 265 8.93 16.45 15.80
CA GLU A 265 9.22 17.86 15.57
C GLU A 265 10.30 18.05 14.49
N GLN A 266 11.37 17.25 14.54
CA GLN A 266 12.41 17.29 13.51
C GLN A 266 11.80 17.01 12.12
N LEU A 267 10.97 15.98 11.98
CA LEU A 267 10.29 15.70 10.69
C LEU A 267 9.42 16.88 10.24
N TYR A 268 8.73 17.53 11.17
CA TYR A 268 7.93 18.71 10.87
C TYR A 268 8.80 19.88 10.37
N ASP A 269 9.91 20.12 11.05
CA ASP A 269 10.87 21.18 10.70
C ASP A 269 11.56 20.90 9.36
N ASP A 270 11.94 19.65 9.09
CA ASP A 270 12.56 19.24 7.81
C ASP A 270 11.60 19.50 6.62
N ILE A 271 10.31 19.17 6.79
CA ILE A 271 9.29 19.48 5.78
C ILE A 271 9.10 21.00 5.65
N GLY A 272 8.99 21.71 6.78
CA GLY A 272 8.81 23.16 6.82
C GLY A 272 10.02 23.94 6.28
N SER A 273 11.23 23.43 6.44
CA SER A 273 12.48 24.09 5.99
C SER A 273 12.53 24.35 4.49
N ARG A 274 11.83 23.54 3.70
CA ARG A 274 11.69 23.74 2.24
C ARG A 274 10.76 24.90 1.85
N GLN A 275 10.16 25.58 2.84
CA GLN A 275 9.32 26.79 2.67
C GLN A 275 8.12 26.62 1.72
N ARG A 276 7.59 25.39 1.60
CA ARG A 276 6.46 25.07 0.71
C ARG A 276 5.13 24.88 1.43
N GLY A 277 5.11 25.05 2.74
CA GLY A 277 3.94 24.92 3.60
C GLY A 277 4.08 23.79 4.62
N ASP A 278 3.15 23.77 5.55
CA ASP A 278 3.12 22.80 6.65
C ASP A 278 2.50 21.48 6.22
N MET A 279 2.92 20.39 6.87
CA MET A 279 2.24 19.11 6.76
C MET A 279 0.88 19.12 7.49
N ASP A 280 -0.01 18.19 7.14
CA ASP A 280 -1.35 18.09 7.73
C ASP A 280 -1.42 17.06 8.86
N HIS A 281 -0.78 15.90 8.67
CA HIS A 281 -0.94 14.74 9.55
C HIS A 281 0.35 13.95 9.69
N TYR A 282 0.52 13.38 10.90
CA TYR A 282 1.40 12.22 11.06
C TYR A 282 0.61 10.93 10.91
N LEU A 283 1.18 9.95 10.24
CA LEU A 283 0.61 8.63 10.07
C LEU A 283 1.58 7.56 10.51
N THR A 284 1.17 6.66 11.40
CA THR A 284 2.07 5.69 12.01
C THR A 284 1.37 4.42 12.49
N THR A 285 2.15 3.51 13.07
CA THR A 285 1.68 2.26 13.69
C THR A 285 1.16 2.48 15.11
N ARG A 286 0.42 1.48 15.63
CA ARG A 286 -0.08 1.48 17.03
C ARG A 286 1.05 1.47 18.05
N GLY A 287 2.17 0.76 17.77
CA GLY A 287 3.30 0.65 18.67
C GLY A 287 3.98 1.99 18.89
N ILE A 288 4.34 2.70 17.82
CA ILE A 288 4.97 4.02 17.87
C ILE A 288 4.04 5.04 18.56
N ARG A 289 2.74 5.03 18.22
CA ARG A 289 1.79 5.92 18.89
C ARG A 289 1.68 5.66 20.39
N ARG A 290 1.67 4.38 20.83
CA ARG A 290 1.63 4.03 22.25
C ARG A 290 2.84 4.61 22.98
N ARG A 291 4.02 4.46 22.39
CA ARG A 291 5.24 5.01 22.94
C ARG A 291 5.19 6.54 23.08
N LEU A 292 4.72 7.24 22.06
CA LEU A 292 4.51 8.68 22.14
C LEU A 292 3.49 9.06 23.24
N ALA A 293 2.44 8.25 23.42
CA ALA A 293 1.49 8.42 24.51
C ALA A 293 2.14 8.26 25.90
N ASP A 294 3.04 7.30 26.04
CA ASP A 294 3.75 7.04 27.30
C ASP A 294 4.73 8.18 27.61
N GLU A 295 5.40 8.73 26.61
CA GLU A 295 6.25 9.91 26.75
C GLU A 295 5.44 11.11 27.26
N PHE A 296 4.31 11.42 26.63
CA PHE A 296 3.43 12.48 27.10
C PHE A 296 2.77 12.20 28.45
N ALA A 297 2.51 10.93 28.79
CA ALA A 297 1.95 10.58 30.09
C ALA A 297 2.90 10.90 31.24
N SER A 298 4.22 10.80 31.02
CA SER A 298 5.24 11.19 32.00
C SER A 298 5.24 12.71 32.25
N GLN A 299 4.92 13.51 31.26
CA GLN A 299 4.84 14.97 31.33
C GLN A 299 3.49 15.45 31.89
N ARG A 300 2.40 14.72 31.68
CA ARG A 300 1.04 15.06 32.13
C ARG A 300 0.88 15.16 33.66
N ARG A 301 1.80 14.68 34.45
CA ARG A 301 1.78 14.79 35.92
C ARG A 301 1.76 16.24 36.43
N TYR A 302 2.08 17.22 35.59
CA TYR A 302 2.23 18.62 35.97
C TYR A 302 1.26 19.60 35.33
N LEU A 303 0.43 19.14 34.39
CA LEU A 303 -0.52 20.00 33.68
C LEU A 303 -1.94 19.46 33.84
N ASN A 304 -2.77 20.23 34.57
CA ASN A 304 -4.21 20.02 34.73
C ASN A 304 -4.92 20.50 33.46
N GLU A 305 -4.84 19.79 32.35
CA GLU A 305 -5.52 20.23 31.15
C GLU A 305 -6.52 19.24 30.58
N LYS A 306 -7.67 19.84 30.20
CA LYS A 306 -8.80 19.18 29.61
C LYS A 306 -8.39 18.40 28.37
N ALA A 307 -8.70 17.12 28.36
CA ALA A 307 -8.65 16.33 27.13
C ALA A 307 -9.46 17.01 26.04
N VAL A 308 -8.81 17.37 24.95
CA VAL A 308 -9.49 17.89 23.78
C VAL A 308 -10.31 16.76 23.18
N ASP A 309 -11.62 16.95 23.20
CA ASP A 309 -12.61 16.01 22.68
C ASP A 309 -12.54 16.04 21.15
N ILE A 310 -11.85 15.08 20.55
CA ILE A 310 -11.75 14.99 19.08
C ILE A 310 -13.01 14.32 18.55
N LYS A 311 -13.89 15.11 17.94
CA LYS A 311 -15.18 14.71 17.35
C LYS A 311 -15.11 13.67 16.20
N ALA A 312 -14.01 12.99 15.98
CA ALA A 312 -13.86 12.04 14.88
C ALA A 312 -13.74 10.58 15.31
N GLY A 313 -13.99 10.22 16.58
CA GLY A 313 -13.93 8.84 17.04
C GLY A 313 -12.54 8.22 17.08
N TYR A 314 -11.49 8.98 16.83
CA TYR A 314 -10.09 8.58 16.93
C TYR A 314 -9.46 9.33 18.11
N SER A 315 -8.85 8.59 19.04
CA SER A 315 -7.99 9.22 20.05
C SER A 315 -6.67 9.59 19.35
N ALA A 316 -6.61 10.72 18.67
CA ALA A 316 -5.37 11.23 18.10
C ALA A 316 -4.54 11.91 19.19
N ILE A 317 -3.23 11.65 19.17
CA ILE A 317 -2.26 12.46 19.89
C ILE A 317 -1.82 13.54 18.90
N GLU A 318 -1.69 14.76 19.37
CA GLU A 318 -1.22 15.88 18.55
C GLU A 318 0.20 16.23 18.90
N VAL A 319 1.03 16.43 17.87
CA VAL A 319 2.37 17.01 17.96
C VAL A 319 2.40 18.23 17.07
N ASN A 320 2.83 19.38 17.57
CA ASN A 320 2.79 20.65 16.85
C ASN A 320 1.42 20.99 16.28
N SER A 321 0.33 20.70 17.02
CA SER A 321 -1.06 20.86 16.59
C SER A 321 -1.44 20.04 15.35
N LYS A 322 -0.64 19.01 15.00
CA LYS A 322 -0.92 18.07 13.92
C LYS A 322 -1.29 16.71 14.50
N PRO A 323 -2.40 16.11 14.06
CA PRO A 323 -2.86 14.84 14.60
C PRO A 323 -1.97 13.67 14.14
N CYS A 324 -1.64 12.79 15.09
CA CYS A 324 -0.97 11.51 14.83
C CYS A 324 -2.02 10.41 14.66
N ILE A 325 -2.24 9.99 13.42
CA ILE A 325 -3.26 9.03 13.03
C ILE A 325 -2.64 7.64 12.94
N ILE A 326 -3.44 6.60 13.23
CA ILE A 326 -3.04 5.20 13.09
C ILE A 326 -3.66 4.63 11.82
N ASP A 327 -2.83 3.96 11.03
CA ASP A 327 -3.29 3.03 10.01
C ASP A 327 -2.66 1.65 10.26
N ASP A 328 -3.48 0.62 10.30
CA ASP A 328 -3.03 -0.76 10.51
C ASP A 328 -2.25 -1.33 9.32
N ASP A 329 -2.32 -0.66 8.16
CA ASP A 329 -1.54 -0.98 6.96
C ASP A 329 -0.25 -0.17 6.86
N CYS A 330 -0.01 0.76 7.77
CA CYS A 330 1.27 1.44 7.82
C CYS A 330 2.40 0.44 8.07
N PRO A 331 3.52 0.49 7.33
CA PRO A 331 4.68 -0.38 7.56
C PRO A 331 5.19 -0.22 9.00
N LYS A 332 5.55 -1.35 9.61
CA LYS A 332 6.15 -1.33 10.95
C LYS A 332 7.40 -0.45 10.95
N LYS A 333 7.68 0.14 12.12
CA LYS A 333 8.88 0.99 12.35
C LYS A 333 8.94 2.24 11.47
N THR A 334 7.78 2.75 11.02
CA THR A 334 7.72 3.89 10.11
C THR A 334 6.74 4.94 10.60
N VAL A 335 7.11 6.21 10.42
CA VAL A 335 6.25 7.38 10.63
C VAL A 335 6.25 8.19 9.36
N PHE A 336 5.09 8.56 8.86
CA PHE A 336 4.94 9.46 7.73
C PHE A 336 4.45 10.83 8.19
N GLY A 337 5.04 11.89 7.66
CA GLY A 337 4.51 13.25 7.70
C GLY A 337 3.90 13.57 6.34
N LEU A 338 2.59 13.82 6.26
CA LEU A 338 1.86 13.92 5.01
C LEU A 338 1.15 15.26 4.85
N THR A 339 1.17 15.76 3.63
CA THR A 339 0.37 16.87 3.15
C THR A 339 -0.60 16.34 2.09
N LEU A 340 -1.86 16.14 2.48
CA LEU A 340 -2.84 15.43 1.67
C LEU A 340 -3.20 16.15 0.36
N ASP A 341 -3.13 17.47 0.33
CA ASP A 341 -3.41 18.26 -0.88
C ASP A 341 -2.40 18.03 -2.00
N THR A 342 -1.19 17.55 -1.67
CA THR A 342 -0.16 17.18 -2.65
C THR A 342 -0.32 15.79 -3.23
N LEU A 343 -1.13 14.95 -2.59
CA LEU A 343 -1.33 13.56 -2.95
C LEU A 343 -2.67 13.39 -3.68
N LYS A 344 -2.65 12.85 -4.89
CA LYS A 344 -3.85 12.65 -5.70
C LYS A 344 -3.94 11.20 -6.18
N VAL A 345 -5.03 10.54 -5.85
CA VAL A 345 -5.37 9.24 -6.44
C VAL A 345 -5.97 9.49 -7.81
N MET A 346 -5.32 8.95 -8.83
CA MET A 346 -5.78 9.06 -10.21
C MET A 346 -6.36 7.72 -10.64
N GLU A 347 -7.62 7.73 -11.04
CA GLU A 347 -8.36 6.56 -11.46
C GLU A 347 -8.67 6.62 -12.96
N ALA A 348 -8.10 5.68 -13.72
CA ALA A 348 -8.47 5.50 -15.12
C ALA A 348 -9.71 4.61 -15.24
N ILE A 349 -9.81 3.58 -14.40
CA ILE A 349 -10.98 2.70 -14.31
C ILE A 349 -11.30 2.50 -12.84
N LYS A 350 -12.52 2.86 -12.45
CA LYS A 350 -13.02 2.66 -11.08
C LYS A 350 -13.09 1.18 -10.72
N PRO A 351 -13.01 0.84 -9.41
CA PRO A 351 -13.17 -0.53 -8.97
C PRO A 351 -14.47 -1.14 -9.48
N GLY A 352 -14.38 -2.24 -10.19
CA GLY A 352 -15.55 -2.91 -10.79
C GLY A 352 -15.17 -4.20 -11.49
N PHE A 353 -16.19 -4.99 -11.84
CA PHE A 353 -15.97 -6.18 -12.65
C PHE A 353 -15.57 -5.80 -14.08
N LEU A 354 -14.77 -6.68 -14.70
CA LEU A 354 -14.46 -6.57 -16.11
C LEU A 354 -15.78 -6.71 -16.89
N GLU A 355 -16.13 -5.70 -17.65
CA GLU A 355 -17.36 -5.67 -18.45
C GLU A 355 -17.10 -6.11 -19.88
N THR A 356 -18.13 -6.65 -20.55
CA THR A 356 -18.09 -6.91 -22.00
C THR A 356 -17.96 -5.60 -22.77
N GLU A 357 -17.51 -5.64 -24.03
CA GLU A 357 -17.44 -4.44 -24.90
C GLU A 357 -18.80 -3.73 -25.05
N ALA A 358 -19.92 -4.47 -24.95
CA ALA A 358 -21.26 -3.92 -25.00
C ALA A 358 -21.71 -3.24 -23.69
N GLY A 359 -20.95 -3.37 -22.59
CA GLY A 359 -21.32 -2.81 -21.28
C GLY A 359 -22.50 -3.52 -20.59
N ASP A 360 -22.90 -4.69 -21.08
CA ASP A 360 -24.12 -5.40 -20.65
C ASP A 360 -23.91 -6.28 -19.39
N GLY A 361 -22.79 -6.14 -18.70
CA GLY A 361 -22.51 -6.84 -17.44
C GLY A 361 -21.12 -7.42 -17.31
N ALA A 362 -20.84 -8.04 -16.17
CA ALA A 362 -19.54 -8.63 -15.87
C ALA A 362 -19.20 -9.78 -16.83
N VAL A 363 -17.94 -9.80 -17.29
CA VAL A 363 -17.42 -10.95 -18.06
C VAL A 363 -17.36 -12.16 -17.15
N VAL A 364 -18.08 -13.21 -17.49
CA VAL A 364 -18.06 -14.50 -16.82
C VAL A 364 -17.75 -15.56 -17.86
N GLU A 365 -16.63 -16.23 -17.71
CA GLU A 365 -16.17 -17.24 -18.65
C GLU A 365 -15.97 -18.60 -17.98
N LEU A 366 -16.11 -19.68 -18.76
CA LEU A 366 -15.74 -21.00 -18.30
C LEU A 366 -14.20 -21.13 -18.27
N LYS A 367 -13.67 -21.60 -17.15
CA LYS A 367 -12.24 -21.82 -16.97
C LYS A 367 -11.71 -22.83 -18.00
N ASP A 368 -10.57 -22.54 -18.58
CA ASP A 368 -9.85 -23.47 -19.42
C ASP A 368 -9.31 -24.64 -18.60
N SER A 369 -9.44 -25.84 -19.15
CA SER A 369 -8.80 -27.03 -18.60
C SER A 369 -7.28 -26.99 -18.86
N SER A 370 -6.52 -27.76 -18.06
CA SER A 370 -5.13 -28.05 -18.38
C SER A 370 -4.94 -28.78 -19.73
N THR A 371 -6.02 -29.38 -20.28
CA THR A 371 -6.04 -29.99 -21.60
C THR A 371 -6.54 -28.99 -22.63
N ALA A 372 -5.73 -28.70 -23.65
CA ALA A 372 -6.04 -27.73 -24.69
C ALA A 372 -7.40 -28.01 -25.36
N GLY A 373 -8.21 -26.98 -25.49
CA GLY A 373 -9.54 -27.01 -26.15
C GLY A 373 -10.67 -27.55 -25.28
N GLN A 374 -10.43 -27.86 -24.01
CA GLN A 374 -11.48 -28.27 -23.06
C GLN A 374 -11.78 -27.16 -22.05
N LYS A 375 -13.04 -27.06 -21.63
CA LYS A 375 -13.50 -26.19 -20.56
C LYS A 375 -13.87 -27.00 -19.32
N VAL A 376 -13.67 -26.44 -18.15
CA VAL A 376 -14.12 -27.02 -16.87
C VAL A 376 -15.41 -26.34 -16.47
N ALA A 377 -16.34 -27.04 -15.80
CA ALA A 377 -17.59 -26.47 -15.27
C ALA A 377 -17.32 -25.54 -14.06
N VAL A 378 -16.43 -24.58 -14.25
CA VAL A 378 -16.03 -23.55 -13.29
C VAL A 378 -16.09 -22.22 -14.00
N TRP A 379 -16.85 -21.31 -13.43
CA TRP A 379 -16.95 -19.95 -13.92
C TRP A 379 -15.82 -19.11 -13.36
N GLN A 380 -15.28 -18.21 -14.19
CA GLN A 380 -14.28 -17.21 -13.79
C GLN A 380 -14.78 -15.81 -14.09
N SER A 381 -14.43 -14.86 -13.23
CA SER A 381 -14.67 -13.45 -13.45
C SER A 381 -13.51 -12.65 -12.86
N TRP A 382 -13.29 -11.45 -13.35
CA TRP A 382 -12.22 -10.58 -12.91
C TRP A 382 -12.77 -9.27 -12.40
N TYR A 383 -12.29 -8.88 -11.20
CA TYR A 383 -12.50 -7.56 -10.64
C TYR A 383 -11.28 -6.72 -10.93
N ARG A 384 -11.43 -5.52 -11.48
CA ARG A 384 -10.34 -4.65 -11.93
C ARG A 384 -10.39 -3.29 -11.25
N TYR A 385 -9.20 -2.70 -11.07
CA TYR A 385 -9.02 -1.33 -10.62
C TYR A 385 -7.76 -0.76 -11.28
N HIS A 386 -7.90 0.27 -12.11
CA HIS A 386 -6.75 0.90 -12.76
C HIS A 386 -6.55 2.27 -12.17
N TRP A 387 -5.49 2.41 -11.40
CA TRP A 387 -5.22 3.62 -10.65
C TRP A 387 -3.73 3.84 -10.43
N THR A 388 -3.38 5.03 -9.94
CA THR A 388 -2.02 5.36 -9.47
C THR A 388 -2.09 6.49 -8.46
N LEU A 389 -0.98 6.70 -7.72
CA LEU A 389 -0.80 7.82 -6.81
C LEU A 389 0.11 8.84 -7.48
N ALA A 390 -0.39 10.05 -7.70
CA ALA A 390 0.40 11.19 -8.13
C ALA A 390 0.76 12.07 -6.93
N CYS A 391 1.99 12.56 -6.90
CA CYS A 391 2.44 13.53 -5.93
C CYS A 391 2.86 14.81 -6.65
N LEU A 392 2.21 15.93 -6.32
CA LEU A 392 2.47 17.24 -6.93
C LEU A 392 3.70 17.92 -6.35
N ASP A 393 4.00 17.68 -5.09
CA ASP A 393 5.13 18.26 -4.37
C ASP A 393 5.66 17.27 -3.33
N PRO A 394 6.67 16.45 -3.68
CA PRO A 394 7.22 15.45 -2.77
C PRO A 394 7.91 16.07 -1.54
N GLY A 395 8.51 17.25 -1.67
CA GLY A 395 9.19 17.92 -0.58
C GLY A 395 8.30 18.34 0.61
N ARG A 396 6.96 18.27 0.43
CA ARG A 396 5.98 18.48 1.51
C ARG A 396 5.56 17.19 2.22
N ASN A 397 6.20 16.08 1.88
CA ASN A 397 5.98 14.78 2.49
C ASN A 397 7.30 14.24 3.03
N GLY A 398 7.22 13.50 4.12
CA GLY A 398 8.42 12.94 4.75
C GLY A 398 8.17 11.62 5.43
N VAL A 399 9.26 10.90 5.72
CA VAL A 399 9.22 9.59 6.35
C VAL A 399 10.36 9.39 7.35
N LEU A 400 10.03 8.91 8.54
CA LEU A 400 11.00 8.32 9.47
C LEU A 400 10.98 6.82 9.29
N THR A 401 12.13 6.20 9.06
CA THR A 401 12.25 4.75 8.85
C THR A 401 13.14 4.10 9.92
N GLY A 402 12.90 2.82 10.21
CA GLY A 402 13.70 2.09 11.19
C GLY A 402 13.52 2.57 12.63
N CYS A 403 12.35 3.12 12.98
CA CYS A 403 12.02 3.46 14.35
C CYS A 403 11.95 2.21 15.21
N ALA A 404 12.30 2.32 16.51
CA ALA A 404 11.97 1.26 17.46
C ALA A 404 10.44 1.20 17.61
N ASP A 405 9.85 0.08 17.21
CA ASP A 405 8.43 -0.20 17.41
C ASP A 405 8.28 -1.13 18.61
N GLU A 406 7.43 -0.78 19.57
CA GLU A 406 7.14 -1.69 20.66
C GLU A 406 6.33 -2.87 20.13
N ALA A 407 6.69 -4.08 20.53
CA ALA A 407 5.96 -5.28 20.18
C ALA A 407 4.48 -5.13 20.54
N ASN A 408 3.62 -5.42 19.59
CA ASN A 408 2.16 -5.43 19.80
C ASN A 408 1.75 -6.56 20.75
#